data_7042bef7525917b717e415690b40a5a8
#
_entry.id   7042bef7525917b717e415690b40a5a8
#
_cell.length_a   1.000
_cell.length_b   1.000
_cell.length_c   1.000
_cell.angle_alpha   90.00
_cell.angle_beta   90.00
_cell.angle_gamma   90.00
#
_symmetry.space_group_name_H-M   'P 1'
#
loop_
_entity.id
_entity.type
_entity.pdbx_description
1 polymer ?
#
loop_
_entity_poly.entity_id
_entity_poly.type
_entity_poly.pdbx_seq_one_letter_code
_entity_poly.pdbx_strand_id
1 'polypeptide(L)' 'MDIEAKVKQIVMDKLGVEEAQVVPAANFIEDLRADSLDTVELVMAFEDEFGLTIPDEDQDKLRTVGQAIDYLKE' A
#
# COMPACT_ATOMS: atom_id res chain seq x y z
N MET A 1 3.42 -14.62 9.17
CA MET A 1 2.48 -13.65 8.59
C MET A 1 2.81 -13.40 7.13
N ASP A 2 1.81 -13.43 6.27
CA ASP A 2 2.01 -13.19 4.85
C ASP A 2 1.86 -11.70 4.57
N ILE A 3 2.97 -11.02 4.40
CA ILE A 3 2.99 -9.57 4.20
C ILE A 3 2.28 -9.20 2.88
N GLU A 4 2.50 -10.00 1.84
CA GLU A 4 1.86 -9.74 0.56
C GLU A 4 0.33 -9.79 0.68
N ALA A 5 -0.19 -10.81 1.34
CA ALA A 5 -1.63 -10.94 1.53
C ALA A 5 -2.19 -9.79 2.39
N LYS A 6 -1.45 -9.38 3.40
CA LYS A 6 -1.87 -8.25 4.25
C LYS A 6 -1.92 -6.96 3.46
N VAL A 7 -0.90 -6.69 2.66
CA VAL A 7 -0.87 -5.48 1.83
C VAL A 7 -2.03 -5.47 0.86
N LYS A 8 -2.29 -6.59 0.20
CA LYS A 8 -3.42 -6.68 -0.73
C LYS A 8 -4.74 -6.40 -0.03
N GLN A 9 -4.94 -6.98 1.13
CA GLN A 9 -6.18 -6.80 1.89
C GLN A 9 -6.39 -5.33 2.26
N ILE A 10 -5.34 -4.68 2.74
CA ILE A 10 -5.40 -3.27 3.13
C ILE A 10 -5.74 -2.41 1.91
N VAL A 11 -5.08 -2.65 0.79
CA VAL A 11 -5.31 -1.87 -0.44
C VAL A 11 -6.75 -2.05 -0.90
N MET A 12 -7.26 -3.27 -0.91
CA MET A 12 -8.63 -3.54 -1.30
C MET A 12 -9.62 -2.81 -0.40
N ASP A 13 -9.39 -2.85 0.90
CA ASP A 13 -10.28 -2.22 1.86
C ASP A 13 -10.28 -0.69 1.75
N LYS A 14 -9.10 -0.11 1.57
CA LYS A 14 -8.97 1.35 1.56
C LYS A 14 -9.35 1.97 0.22
N LEU A 15 -9.04 1.31 -0.87
CA LEU A 15 -9.29 1.85 -2.21
C LEU A 15 -10.55 1.28 -2.86
N GLY A 16 -11.14 0.25 -2.28
CA GLY A 16 -12.34 -0.35 -2.85
C GLY A 16 -12.10 -1.03 -4.18
N VAL A 17 -10.90 -1.57 -4.39
CA VAL A 17 -10.54 -2.25 -5.64
C VAL A 17 -10.59 -3.76 -5.45
N GLU A 18 -10.63 -4.48 -6.56
CA GLU A 18 -10.67 -5.93 -6.54
C GLU A 18 -9.28 -6.53 -6.44
N GLU A 19 -9.20 -7.74 -5.91
CA GLU A 19 -7.92 -8.42 -5.75
C GLU A 19 -7.16 -8.53 -7.07
N ALA A 20 -7.87 -8.78 -8.16
CA ALA A 20 -7.24 -8.90 -9.47
C ALA A 20 -6.50 -7.64 -9.92
N GLN A 21 -6.90 -6.48 -9.38
CA GLN A 21 -6.27 -5.20 -9.69
C GLN A 21 -5.03 -4.96 -8.85
N VAL A 22 -4.89 -5.64 -7.73
CA VAL A 22 -3.80 -5.43 -6.78
C VAL A 22 -2.65 -6.36 -7.13
N VAL A 23 -1.90 -5.97 -8.15
CA VAL A 23 -0.73 -6.72 -8.62
C VAL A 23 0.53 -5.90 -8.34
N PRO A 24 1.71 -6.54 -8.26
CA PRO A 24 2.94 -5.81 -7.88
C PRO A 24 3.26 -4.61 -8.75
N ALA A 25 2.93 -4.67 -10.03
CA ALA A 25 3.19 -3.55 -10.95
C ALA A 25 2.16 -2.43 -10.85
N ALA A 26 1.07 -2.63 -10.12
CA ALA A 26 0.00 -1.63 -10.04
C ALA A 26 0.46 -0.39 -9.26
N ASN A 27 0.29 0.77 -9.86
CA ASN A 27 0.59 2.05 -9.23
C ASN A 27 -0.65 2.49 -8.46
N PHE A 28 -0.47 2.90 -7.21
CA PHE A 28 -1.62 3.28 -6.38
C PHE A 28 -2.42 4.42 -6.98
N ILE A 29 -1.76 5.39 -7.56
CA ILE A 29 -2.43 6.57 -8.11
C ILE A 29 -2.90 6.33 -9.54
N GLU A 30 -2.02 5.85 -10.41
CA GLU A 30 -2.30 5.72 -11.83
C GLU A 30 -3.22 4.53 -12.14
N ASP A 31 -2.99 3.41 -11.50
CA ASP A 31 -3.73 2.18 -11.80
C ASP A 31 -4.90 1.95 -10.85
N LEU A 32 -4.73 2.26 -9.58
CA LEU A 32 -5.74 2.02 -8.56
C LEU A 32 -6.54 3.27 -8.22
N ARG A 33 -6.20 4.39 -8.84
CA ARG A 33 -6.95 5.64 -8.73
C ARG A 33 -6.98 6.26 -7.33
N ALA A 34 -5.96 6.02 -6.53
CA ALA A 34 -5.85 6.65 -5.21
C ALA A 34 -5.54 8.14 -5.38
N ASP A 35 -6.21 8.98 -4.61
CA ASP A 35 -5.83 10.39 -4.55
C ASP A 35 -4.88 10.61 -3.36
N SER A 36 -4.52 11.87 -3.10
CA SER A 36 -3.55 12.17 -2.05
C SER A 36 -4.07 11.78 -0.65
N LEU A 37 -5.37 11.88 -0.41
CA LEU A 37 -5.95 11.45 0.86
C LEU A 37 -5.90 9.94 0.99
N ASP A 38 -6.20 9.24 -0.09
CA ASP A 38 -6.17 7.78 -0.09
C ASP A 38 -4.77 7.26 0.19
N THR A 39 -3.74 7.88 -0.39
CA THR A 39 -2.36 7.45 -0.15
C THR A 39 -1.95 7.66 1.30
N VAL A 40 -2.37 8.76 1.91
CA VAL A 40 -2.10 9.01 3.33
C VAL A 40 -2.77 7.94 4.19
N GLU A 41 -4.02 7.61 3.88
CA GLU A 41 -4.75 6.58 4.63
C GLU A 41 -4.11 5.21 4.47
N LEU A 42 -3.61 4.89 3.26
CA LEU A 42 -2.90 3.64 3.03
C LEU A 42 -1.65 3.55 3.90
N VAL A 43 -0.86 4.61 3.93
CA VAL A 43 0.36 4.64 4.73
C VAL A 43 0.03 4.43 6.20
N MET A 44 -0.99 5.13 6.70
CA MET A 44 -1.40 4.98 8.10
C MET A 44 -1.87 3.57 8.41
N ALA A 45 -2.60 2.97 7.49
CA ALA A 45 -3.08 1.60 7.66
C ALA A 45 -1.92 0.60 7.71
N PHE A 46 -0.91 0.80 6.86
CA PHE A 46 0.29 -0.04 6.89
C PHE A 46 1.03 0.13 8.22
N GLU A 47 1.17 1.35 8.69
CA GLU A 47 1.83 1.60 9.98
C GLU A 47 1.12 0.89 11.12
N ASP A 48 -0.21 0.97 11.14
CA ASP A 48 -1.01 0.34 12.19
C ASP A 48 -0.93 -1.19 12.13
N GLU A 49 -1.04 -1.73 10.92
CA GLU A 49 -1.09 -3.18 10.76
C GLU A 49 0.26 -3.84 11.03
N PHE A 50 1.34 -3.18 10.64
CA PHE A 50 2.68 -3.75 10.77
C PHE A 50 3.47 -3.21 11.97
N GLY A 51 2.87 -2.29 12.72
CA GLY A 51 3.47 -1.77 13.94
C GLY A 51 4.76 -0.99 13.71
N LEU A 52 4.81 -0.18 12.67
CA LEU A 52 6.00 0.59 12.33
C LEU A 52 5.64 2.01 11.94
N THR A 53 6.65 2.86 11.79
CA THR A 53 6.47 4.24 11.34
C THR A 53 7.14 4.41 9.97
N ILE A 54 6.41 4.97 9.02
CA ILE A 54 6.94 5.23 7.68
C ILE A 54 7.19 6.73 7.57
N PRO A 55 8.47 7.17 7.55
CA PRO A 55 8.78 8.60 7.43
C PRO A 55 8.26 9.17 6.11
N ASP A 56 7.96 10.46 6.10
CA ASP A 56 7.45 11.14 4.92
C ASP A 56 8.34 10.92 3.69
N GLU A 57 9.65 10.97 3.89
CA GLU A 57 10.60 10.77 2.79
C GLU A 57 10.53 9.37 2.20
N ASP A 58 10.14 8.38 3.01
CA ASP A 58 10.01 7.00 2.54
C ASP A 58 8.67 6.75 1.85
N GLN A 59 7.67 7.59 2.14
CA GLN A 59 6.35 7.44 1.51
C GLN A 59 6.43 7.60 0.01
N ASP A 60 7.36 8.40 -0.49
CA ASP A 60 7.58 8.57 -1.92
C ASP A 60 8.07 7.29 -2.61
N LYS A 61 8.58 6.34 -1.83
CA LYS A 61 9.05 5.05 -2.34
C LYS A 61 7.92 4.04 -2.46
N LEU A 62 6.75 4.35 -1.95
CA LEU A 62 5.59 3.45 -1.94
C LEU A 62 4.61 3.82 -3.05
N ARG A 63 5.07 3.73 -4.29
CA ARG A 63 4.25 4.11 -5.44
C ARG A 63 3.48 2.95 -6.05
N THR A 64 4.02 1.75 -5.92
CA THR A 64 3.38 0.54 -6.44
C THR A 64 3.17 -0.45 -5.32
N VAL A 65 2.28 -1.41 -5.58
CA VAL A 65 2.00 -2.48 -4.62
C VAL A 65 3.29 -3.25 -4.30
N GLY A 66 4.09 -3.56 -5.33
CA GLY A 66 5.35 -4.27 -5.13
C GLY A 66 6.33 -3.51 -4.27
N GLN A 67 6.43 -2.20 -4.46
CA GLN A 67 7.33 -1.37 -3.65
C GLN A 67 6.88 -1.36 -2.19
N ALA A 68 5.58 -1.30 -1.95
CA ALA A 68 5.05 -1.34 -0.58
C ALA A 68 5.36 -2.68 0.07
N ILE A 69 5.18 -3.78 -0.65
CA ILE A 69 5.48 -5.10 -0.13
C ILE A 69 6.96 -5.22 0.21
N ASP A 70 7.83 -4.78 -0.68
CA ASP A 70 9.28 -4.85 -0.45
C ASP A 70 9.69 -4.02 0.76
N TYR A 71 9.13 -2.84 0.90
CA TYR A 71 9.42 -1.97 2.03
C TYR A 71 9.04 -2.63 3.35
N LEU A 72 7.85 -3.23 3.38
CA LEU A 72 7.31 -3.80 4.61
C LEU A 72 7.95 -5.14 4.98
N LYS A 73 8.63 -5.79 4.04
CA LYS A 73 9.34 -7.03 4.31
C LYS A 73 10.65 -6.81 5.06
N GLU A 74 11.19 -5.63 5.00
CA GLU A 74 12.48 -5.32 5.61
C GLU A 74 12.41 -4.99 7.09
#